data_98ad768671eda93f1824f8e82f7538c0
#
_entry.id   98ad768671eda93f1824f8e82f7538c0
#
_cell.length_a   1.000
_cell.length_b   1.000
_cell.length_c   1.000
_cell.angle_alpha   90.00
_cell.angle_beta   90.00
_cell.angle_gamma   90.00
#
_symmetry.space_group_name_H-M   'P 1'
#
loop_
_entity.id
_entity.type
_entity.pdbx_description
1 polymer ?
#
loop_
_entity_poly.entity_id
_entity_poly.type
_entity_poly.pdbx_seq_one_letter_code
_entity_poly.pdbx_strand_id
1 'polypeptide(L)'
;MRKMRPNIITIPQYYRNNGYTTVGIGKVFDGRSVTQHDKPSWDKFYSPFFSRSFNENYDRPKYGYQNEEKKRIMDSLVKKSFPDGPPPGTYMYRWFKNRYKPPYSSSPKPDDTYPDGAIASFAVKALDTIGKNGKPFFFAVGFSKPHIPFVAPEKYWNYYNKEDITLASFQERAENSSRKIYHSSGELRGHVTPEIKYGLKNGLAEVNEDIQKNLVHGYYACLL
;
A
#
# COMPACT_ATOMS: atom_id res chain seq x y z
N MET A 1 -1.52 -4.63 -20.53
CA MET A 1 -1.47 -3.55 -21.54
C MET A 1 -0.58 -3.90 -22.73
N ARG A 2 0.71 -4.19 -22.56
CA ARG A 2 1.62 -4.56 -23.69
C ARG A 2 1.19 -5.81 -24.47
N LYS A 3 0.51 -6.78 -23.85
CA LYS A 3 -0.06 -7.92 -24.59
C LYS A 3 -1.13 -7.51 -25.60
N MET A 4 -1.90 -6.46 -25.32
CA MET A 4 -2.96 -5.95 -26.22
C MET A 4 -2.48 -4.80 -27.10
N ARG A 5 -1.46 -4.07 -26.66
CA ARG A 5 -0.86 -2.92 -27.35
C ARG A 5 0.66 -2.99 -27.23
N PRO A 6 1.32 -3.85 -28.02
CA PRO A 6 2.76 -4.11 -27.89
C PRO A 6 3.63 -2.88 -28.14
N ASN A 7 3.16 -1.97 -28.99
CA ASN A 7 3.89 -0.76 -29.41
C ASN A 7 3.59 0.47 -28.50
N ILE A 8 2.89 0.27 -27.36
CA ILE A 8 2.65 1.40 -26.47
C ILE A 8 3.97 1.90 -25.87
N ILE A 9 4.17 3.21 -25.95
CA ILE A 9 5.31 3.88 -25.31
C ILE A 9 4.84 4.42 -23.97
N THR A 10 5.51 4.00 -22.87
CA THR A 10 5.28 4.54 -21.54
C THR A 10 6.03 5.86 -21.37
N ILE A 11 5.63 6.66 -20.37
CA ILE A 11 6.36 7.92 -20.06
C ILE A 11 7.85 7.67 -19.80
N PRO A 12 8.27 6.72 -18.94
CA PRO A 12 9.69 6.43 -18.77
C PRO A 12 10.37 5.99 -20.06
N GLN A 13 9.71 5.15 -20.88
CA GLN A 13 10.26 4.71 -22.15
C GLN A 13 10.46 5.87 -23.13
N TYR A 14 9.56 6.85 -23.13
CA TYR A 14 9.71 8.05 -23.95
C TYR A 14 10.97 8.82 -23.57
N TYR A 15 11.18 9.08 -22.26
CA TYR A 15 12.40 9.73 -21.78
C TYR A 15 13.66 8.95 -22.11
N ARG A 16 13.62 7.63 -21.92
CA ARG A 16 14.74 6.73 -22.28
C ARG A 16 15.12 6.81 -23.74
N ASN A 17 14.12 6.80 -24.63
CA ASN A 17 14.32 6.92 -26.07
C ASN A 17 14.90 8.29 -26.47
N ASN A 18 14.79 9.29 -25.61
CA ASN A 18 15.34 10.63 -25.81
C ASN A 18 16.64 10.89 -24.98
N GLY A 19 17.36 9.84 -24.64
CA GLY A 19 18.71 9.92 -24.04
C GLY A 19 18.75 10.13 -22.52
N TYR A 20 17.61 10.08 -21.82
CA TYR A 20 17.58 10.11 -20.37
C TYR A 20 17.91 8.76 -19.76
N THR A 21 18.64 8.76 -18.66
CA THR A 21 18.74 7.59 -17.79
C THR A 21 17.42 7.42 -17.03
N THR A 22 16.76 6.26 -17.15
CA THR A 22 15.45 6.02 -16.52
C THR A 22 15.56 5.06 -15.34
N VAL A 23 15.12 5.52 -14.19
CA VAL A 23 15.18 4.75 -12.94
C VAL A 23 13.81 4.76 -12.26
N GLY A 24 13.35 3.61 -11.85
CA GLY A 24 12.09 3.46 -11.11
C GLY A 24 12.27 2.73 -9.79
N ILE A 25 11.47 3.09 -8.80
CA ILE A 25 11.45 2.44 -7.49
C ILE A 25 10.04 2.38 -6.92
N GLY A 26 9.69 1.26 -6.29
CA GLY A 26 8.43 1.09 -5.59
C GLY A 26 7.23 0.88 -6.54
N LYS A 27 6.06 1.38 -6.17
CA LYS A 27 4.80 1.19 -6.92
C LYS A 27 4.60 2.29 -7.97
N VAL A 28 5.33 2.22 -9.08
CA VAL A 28 5.20 3.19 -10.18
C VAL A 28 4.11 2.77 -11.16
N PHE A 29 4.06 1.50 -11.53
CA PHE A 29 3.03 0.96 -12.43
C PHE A 29 2.01 0.11 -11.67
N ASP A 30 0.81 0.00 -12.22
CA ASP A 30 -0.12 -1.06 -11.83
C ASP A 30 0.30 -2.37 -12.50
N GLY A 31 0.72 -3.35 -11.67
CA GLY A 31 1.21 -4.65 -12.16
C GLY A 31 0.20 -5.46 -12.98
N ARG A 32 -1.09 -5.06 -12.97
CA ARG A 32 -2.12 -5.65 -13.85
C ARG A 32 -2.02 -5.12 -15.28
N SER A 33 -1.47 -3.94 -15.46
CA SER A 33 -1.40 -3.25 -16.76
C SER A 33 -0.02 -3.38 -17.42
N VAL A 34 1.01 -3.01 -16.68
CA VAL A 34 2.42 -3.06 -17.08
C VAL A 34 3.19 -3.59 -15.89
N THR A 35 4.09 -4.53 -16.10
CA THR A 35 4.93 -5.04 -14.99
C THR A 35 5.81 -3.91 -14.46
N GLN A 36 6.06 -3.91 -13.15
CA GLN A 36 6.94 -2.90 -12.52
C GLN A 36 8.32 -2.89 -13.20
N HIS A 37 8.85 -4.06 -13.54
CA HIS A 37 10.13 -4.25 -14.24
C HIS A 37 10.00 -4.22 -15.77
N ASP A 38 9.12 -3.39 -16.33
CA ASP A 38 8.95 -3.27 -17.78
C ASP A 38 10.27 -2.86 -18.46
N LYS A 39 10.94 -3.82 -19.06
CA LYS A 39 12.30 -3.62 -19.65
C LYS A 39 12.43 -2.45 -20.61
N PRO A 40 11.45 -2.16 -21.50
CA PRO A 40 11.54 -0.99 -22.36
C PRO A 40 11.48 0.34 -21.62
N SER A 41 10.82 0.37 -20.44
CA SER A 41 10.61 1.59 -19.65
C SER A 41 11.83 2.02 -18.84
N TRP A 42 12.63 1.07 -18.35
CA TRP A 42 13.62 1.34 -17.31
C TRP A 42 15.02 0.86 -17.70
N ASP A 43 16.03 1.67 -17.43
CA ASP A 43 17.42 1.23 -17.35
C ASP A 43 17.64 0.47 -16.05
N LYS A 44 17.06 0.97 -14.94
CA LYS A 44 17.07 0.29 -13.64
C LYS A 44 15.70 0.39 -12.97
N PHE A 45 15.26 -0.70 -12.37
CA PHE A 45 14.06 -0.70 -11.53
C PHE A 45 14.35 -1.44 -10.22
N TYR A 46 14.04 -0.78 -9.10
CA TYR A 46 14.23 -1.31 -7.76
C TYR A 46 12.89 -1.59 -7.10
N SER A 47 12.72 -2.80 -6.55
CA SER A 47 11.54 -3.19 -5.82
C SER A 47 11.89 -3.61 -4.40
N PRO A 48 11.37 -2.95 -3.37
CA PRO A 48 11.62 -3.30 -1.98
C PRO A 48 11.08 -4.69 -1.62
N PHE A 49 10.12 -5.19 -2.41
CA PHE A 49 9.49 -6.49 -2.15
C PHE A 49 10.35 -7.69 -2.56
N PHE A 50 11.37 -7.49 -3.42
CA PHE A 50 12.15 -8.58 -4.01
C PHE A 50 13.66 -8.53 -3.72
N SER A 51 14.15 -7.45 -3.10
CA SER A 51 15.58 -7.30 -2.82
C SER A 51 15.84 -7.11 -1.33
N ARG A 52 16.55 -8.06 -0.70
CA ARG A 52 17.04 -7.93 0.68
C ARG A 52 18.12 -6.85 0.83
N SER A 53 18.76 -6.45 -0.26
CA SER A 53 19.81 -5.41 -0.28
C SER A 53 19.25 -3.99 -0.31
N PHE A 54 17.95 -3.83 -0.19
CA PHE A 54 17.30 -2.55 -0.39
C PHE A 54 17.52 -1.55 0.75
N ASN A 55 17.49 -2.04 1.98
CA ASN A 55 17.87 -1.34 3.20
C ASN A 55 18.23 -2.41 4.24
N GLU A 56 19.37 -2.28 4.91
CA GLU A 56 19.83 -3.22 5.94
C GLU A 56 18.84 -3.30 7.12
N ASN A 57 18.15 -2.19 7.40
CA ASN A 57 17.16 -2.09 8.48
C ASN A 57 15.74 -2.47 8.05
N TYR A 58 15.51 -2.73 6.74
CA TYR A 58 14.19 -3.09 6.25
C TYR A 58 13.85 -4.53 6.60
N ASP A 59 13.10 -4.71 7.67
CA ASP A 59 12.45 -5.97 7.99
C ASP A 59 11.04 -6.00 7.33
N ARG A 60 10.90 -6.84 6.31
CA ARG A 60 9.62 -6.96 5.62
C ARG A 60 8.51 -7.31 6.62
N PRO A 61 7.49 -6.45 6.78
CA PRO A 61 6.47 -6.66 7.79
C PRO A 61 5.71 -7.96 7.55
N LYS A 62 5.76 -8.84 8.54
CA LYS A 62 4.99 -10.10 8.50
C LYS A 62 3.52 -9.78 8.33
N TYR A 63 2.88 -10.38 7.35
CA TYR A 63 1.48 -10.16 7.00
C TYR A 63 1.09 -8.72 6.63
N GLY A 64 2.06 -7.82 6.49
CA GLY A 64 1.85 -6.40 6.17
C GLY A 64 1.71 -5.47 7.38
N TYR A 65 2.00 -5.94 8.59
CA TYR A 65 1.89 -5.16 9.83
C TYR A 65 3.19 -5.15 10.63
N GLN A 66 3.52 -3.97 11.20
CA GLN A 66 4.66 -3.78 12.11
C GLN A 66 4.27 -3.97 13.58
N ASN A 67 2.98 -3.90 13.89
CA ASN A 67 2.45 -4.03 15.25
C ASN A 67 2.57 -5.47 15.75
N GLU A 68 3.27 -5.66 16.87
CA GLU A 68 3.62 -6.98 17.41
C GLU A 68 2.39 -7.76 17.92
N GLU A 69 1.42 -7.07 18.50
CA GLU A 69 0.19 -7.70 18.97
C GLU A 69 -0.61 -8.26 17.79
N LYS A 70 -0.78 -7.46 16.74
CA LYS A 70 -1.47 -7.93 15.52
C LYS A 70 -0.75 -9.11 14.89
N LYS A 71 0.58 -9.09 14.86
CA LYS A 71 1.38 -10.23 14.37
C LYS A 71 1.15 -11.49 15.21
N ARG A 72 1.14 -11.37 16.55
CA ARG A 72 0.87 -12.50 17.44
C ARG A 72 -0.52 -13.11 17.22
N ILE A 73 -1.55 -12.28 17.08
CA ILE A 73 -2.91 -12.75 16.78
C ILE A 73 -2.92 -13.50 15.44
N MET A 74 -2.30 -12.94 14.41
CA MET A 74 -2.23 -13.55 13.09
C MET A 74 -1.46 -14.87 13.10
N ASP A 75 -0.35 -14.95 13.83
CA ASP A 75 0.43 -16.18 14.01
C ASP A 75 -0.39 -17.27 14.72
N SER A 76 -1.13 -16.90 15.75
CA SER A 76 -2.02 -17.82 16.46
C SER A 76 -3.10 -18.40 15.54
N LEU A 77 -3.71 -17.55 14.71
CA LEU A 77 -4.71 -17.98 13.72
C LEU A 77 -4.10 -18.93 12.67
N VAL A 78 -2.90 -18.62 12.20
CA VAL A 78 -2.17 -19.49 11.26
C VAL A 78 -1.86 -20.83 11.88
N LYS A 79 -1.28 -20.84 13.09
CA LYS A 79 -0.95 -22.08 13.81
C LYS A 79 -2.19 -22.96 14.09
N LYS A 80 -3.31 -22.33 14.45
CA LYS A 80 -4.59 -23.04 14.66
C LYS A 80 -5.12 -23.66 13.36
N SER A 81 -5.00 -22.98 12.24
CA SER A 81 -5.55 -23.43 10.96
C SER A 81 -4.58 -24.34 10.19
N PHE A 82 -3.31 -24.24 10.46
CA PHE A 82 -2.23 -24.99 9.79
C PHE A 82 -1.21 -25.41 10.85
N PRO A 83 -1.47 -26.47 11.65
CA PRO A 83 -0.56 -26.93 12.70
C PRO A 83 0.85 -27.24 12.16
N ASP A 84 0.93 -27.83 10.97
CA ASP A 84 2.17 -28.22 10.26
C ASP A 84 2.69 -27.14 9.31
N GLY A 85 2.13 -25.92 9.40
CA GLY A 85 2.43 -24.80 8.51
C GLY A 85 1.52 -24.71 7.29
N PRO A 86 1.38 -23.51 6.70
CA PRO A 86 0.53 -23.33 5.53
C PRO A 86 1.11 -24.07 4.31
N PRO A 87 0.25 -24.68 3.46
CA PRO A 87 0.70 -25.34 2.24
C PRO A 87 1.57 -24.41 1.36
N PRO A 88 2.58 -24.97 0.65
CA PRO A 88 3.38 -24.17 -0.29
C PRO A 88 2.51 -23.41 -1.28
N GLY A 89 2.86 -22.13 -1.52
CA GLY A 89 2.08 -21.24 -2.41
C GLY A 89 0.87 -20.58 -1.76
N THR A 90 0.58 -20.85 -0.48
CA THR A 90 -0.49 -20.15 0.23
C THR A 90 -0.18 -18.66 0.32
N TYR A 91 -1.02 -17.84 -0.33
CA TYR A 91 -0.89 -16.39 -0.28
C TYR A 91 -1.57 -15.85 0.98
N MET A 92 -0.84 -15.76 2.08
CA MET A 92 -1.34 -15.43 3.42
C MET A 92 -2.13 -14.12 3.46
N TYR A 93 -1.74 -13.09 2.71
CA TYR A 93 -2.48 -11.83 2.64
C TYR A 93 -3.94 -12.03 2.17
N ARG A 94 -4.18 -12.95 1.23
CA ARG A 94 -5.54 -13.31 0.79
C ARG A 94 -6.23 -14.21 1.80
N TRP A 95 -5.48 -15.11 2.46
CA TRP A 95 -6.04 -16.01 3.45
C TRP A 95 -6.65 -15.27 4.64
N PHE A 96 -6.01 -14.17 5.07
CA PHE A 96 -6.53 -13.32 6.15
C PHE A 96 -7.76 -12.49 5.75
N LYS A 97 -8.04 -12.29 4.46
CA LYS A 97 -9.22 -11.57 4.01
C LYS A 97 -10.49 -12.18 4.59
N ASN A 98 -11.37 -11.36 5.16
CA ASN A 98 -12.61 -11.75 5.83
C ASN A 98 -12.43 -12.64 7.08
N ARG A 99 -11.20 -12.77 7.60
CA ARG A 99 -10.88 -13.50 8.85
C ARG A 99 -10.34 -12.56 9.91
N TYR A 100 -9.13 -12.10 9.71
CA TYR A 100 -8.48 -11.11 10.58
C TYR A 100 -7.50 -10.29 9.75
N LYS A 101 -7.91 -9.12 9.37
CA LYS A 101 -7.11 -8.21 8.57
C LYS A 101 -7.42 -6.77 8.97
N PRO A 102 -6.76 -6.23 10.00
CA PRO A 102 -7.03 -4.90 10.49
C PRO A 102 -6.91 -3.85 9.38
N PRO A 103 -7.88 -2.93 9.23
CA PRO A 103 -7.83 -1.90 8.19
C PRO A 103 -6.83 -0.79 8.48
N TYR A 104 -6.40 -0.66 9.73
CA TYR A 104 -5.43 0.33 10.19
C TYR A 104 -4.55 -0.22 11.31
N SER A 105 -3.35 0.34 11.44
CA SER A 105 -2.40 -0.05 12.49
C SER A 105 -1.29 0.98 12.63
N SER A 106 -0.88 1.26 13.86
CA SER A 106 0.35 1.99 14.19
C SER A 106 1.35 1.10 14.92
N SER A 107 2.59 1.53 14.95
CA SER A 107 3.66 0.95 15.77
C SER A 107 4.76 2.00 15.99
N PRO A 108 5.43 2.03 17.16
CA PRO A 108 6.49 2.99 17.45
C PRO A 108 7.83 2.62 16.77
N LYS A 109 7.77 2.01 15.61
CA LYS A 109 8.96 1.65 14.83
C LYS A 109 9.40 2.79 13.91
N PRO A 110 10.70 2.90 13.58
CA PRO A 110 11.24 3.89 12.64
C PRO A 110 10.63 3.78 11.23
N ASP A 111 10.68 4.89 10.49
CA ASP A 111 10.12 4.99 9.14
C ASP A 111 10.68 3.94 8.17
N ASP A 112 11.98 3.71 8.22
CA ASP A 112 12.69 2.80 7.31
C ASP A 112 12.38 1.32 7.54
N THR A 113 11.69 0.98 8.63
CA THR A 113 11.13 -0.36 8.85
C THR A 113 9.81 -0.57 8.10
N TYR A 114 9.21 0.50 7.59
CA TYR A 114 8.01 0.44 6.75
C TYR A 114 8.38 0.46 5.27
N PRO A 115 7.58 -0.20 4.40
CA PRO A 115 7.91 -0.26 2.97
C PRO A 115 8.16 1.09 2.31
N ASP A 116 7.30 2.07 2.57
CA ASP A 116 7.39 3.38 1.91
C ASP A 116 8.52 4.23 2.51
N GLY A 117 8.81 4.12 3.80
CA GLY A 117 9.98 4.74 4.42
C GLY A 117 11.30 4.15 3.89
N ALA A 118 11.35 2.82 3.70
CA ALA A 118 12.50 2.18 3.05
C ALA A 118 12.66 2.63 1.59
N ILE A 119 11.55 2.80 0.84
CA ILE A 119 11.57 3.38 -0.51
C ILE A 119 12.13 4.80 -0.49
N ALA A 120 11.67 5.65 0.44
CA ALA A 120 12.13 7.03 0.58
C ALA A 120 13.64 7.10 0.87
N SER A 121 14.11 6.34 1.86
CA SER A 121 15.52 6.26 2.23
C SER A 121 16.42 5.81 1.08
N PHE A 122 15.97 4.80 0.32
CA PHE A 122 16.69 4.36 -0.86
C PHE A 122 16.65 5.41 -1.99
N ALA A 123 15.51 6.05 -2.21
CA ALA A 123 15.36 7.05 -3.27
C ALA A 123 16.33 8.21 -3.09
N VAL A 124 16.52 8.68 -1.84
CA VAL A 124 17.51 9.73 -1.53
C VAL A 124 18.92 9.27 -1.90
N LYS A 125 19.33 8.06 -1.48
CA LYS A 125 20.65 7.49 -1.82
C LYS A 125 20.83 7.29 -3.32
N ALA A 126 19.78 6.84 -4.01
CA ALA A 126 19.81 6.62 -5.46
C ALA A 126 19.96 7.95 -6.21
N LEU A 127 19.27 9.01 -5.76
CA LEU A 127 19.33 10.33 -6.37
C LEU A 127 20.74 10.92 -6.33
N ASP A 128 21.44 10.78 -5.20
CA ASP A 128 22.84 11.18 -5.08
C ASP A 128 23.75 10.48 -6.12
N THR A 129 23.50 9.22 -6.39
CA THR A 129 24.28 8.45 -7.35
C THR A 129 23.93 8.82 -8.79
N ILE A 130 22.63 8.98 -9.09
CA ILE A 130 22.14 9.29 -10.44
C ILE A 130 22.58 10.70 -10.85
N GLY A 131 22.47 11.68 -9.92
CA GLY A 131 22.82 13.07 -10.18
C GLY A 131 24.31 13.30 -10.52
N LYS A 132 25.20 12.45 -10.00
CA LYS A 132 26.65 12.56 -10.24
C LYS A 132 27.08 12.09 -11.65
N ASN A 133 26.20 11.42 -12.39
CA ASN A 133 26.55 10.87 -13.72
C ASN A 133 26.55 11.90 -14.86
N GLY A 134 26.19 13.16 -14.61
CA GLY A 134 26.18 14.24 -15.59
C GLY A 134 25.20 14.06 -16.78
N LYS A 135 24.39 13.00 -16.78
CA LYS A 135 23.36 12.73 -17.79
C LYS A 135 21.99 13.16 -17.29
N PRO A 136 21.12 13.64 -18.18
CA PRO A 136 19.73 13.86 -17.80
C PRO A 136 19.10 12.55 -17.36
N PHE A 137 18.21 12.62 -16.37
CA PHE A 137 17.55 11.43 -15.85
C PHE A 137 16.06 11.63 -15.65
N PHE A 138 15.32 10.54 -15.73
CA PHE A 138 13.93 10.42 -15.31
C PHE A 138 13.89 9.44 -14.13
N PHE A 139 13.57 9.94 -12.96
CA PHE A 139 13.52 9.14 -11.74
C PHE A 139 12.10 9.13 -11.18
N ALA A 140 11.48 7.95 -11.10
CA ALA A 140 10.13 7.77 -10.58
C ALA A 140 10.15 6.99 -9.26
N VAL A 141 9.55 7.57 -8.24
CA VAL A 141 9.40 6.98 -6.90
C VAL A 141 7.91 6.76 -6.64
N GLY A 142 7.49 5.53 -6.42
CA GLY A 142 6.10 5.18 -6.20
C GLY A 142 5.88 4.59 -4.80
N PHE A 143 5.05 5.23 -4.00
CA PHE A 143 4.64 4.76 -2.68
C PHE A 143 3.37 3.92 -2.74
N SER A 144 3.20 3.02 -1.77
CA SER A 144 2.01 2.20 -1.64
C SER A 144 0.92 2.89 -0.83
N LYS A 145 1.31 3.73 0.11
CA LYS A 145 0.36 4.51 0.91
C LYS A 145 -0.17 5.71 0.09
N PRO A 146 -1.39 6.14 0.36
CA PRO A 146 -2.35 5.72 1.39
C PRO A 146 -3.27 4.52 1.02
N HIS A 147 -2.78 3.51 0.31
CA HIS A 147 -3.56 2.28 0.05
C HIS A 147 -3.83 1.51 1.35
N ILE A 148 -5.03 0.97 1.52
CA ILE A 148 -5.44 0.16 2.68
C ILE A 148 -4.64 -1.17 2.76
N PRO A 149 -4.24 -1.68 3.94
CA PRO A 149 -4.49 -1.14 5.27
C PRO A 149 -3.67 0.12 5.55
N PHE A 150 -4.23 1.03 6.34
CA PHE A 150 -3.55 2.26 6.76
C PHE A 150 -2.56 1.94 7.88
N VAL A 151 -1.35 1.59 7.49
CA VAL A 151 -0.27 1.20 8.40
C VAL A 151 0.85 2.23 8.29
N ALA A 152 1.10 2.96 9.37
CA ALA A 152 2.10 4.01 9.45
C ALA A 152 2.78 4.03 10.83
N PRO A 153 3.99 4.61 10.97
CA PRO A 153 4.61 4.88 12.24
C PRO A 153 3.72 5.67 13.19
N GLU A 154 3.77 5.34 14.48
CA GLU A 154 2.92 5.95 15.51
C GLU A 154 3.05 7.48 15.58
N LYS A 155 4.25 8.01 15.31
CA LYS A 155 4.49 9.46 15.31
C LYS A 155 3.58 10.22 14.33
N TYR A 156 3.22 9.62 13.18
CA TYR A 156 2.31 10.23 12.22
C TYR A 156 0.85 10.13 12.64
N TRP A 157 0.48 9.07 13.36
CA TRP A 157 -0.82 8.97 13.99
C TRP A 157 -0.99 10.05 15.06
N ASN A 158 0.04 10.28 15.88
CA ASN A 158 0.02 11.27 16.96
C ASN A 158 0.03 12.73 16.45
N TYR A 159 0.26 12.94 15.16
CA TYR A 159 0.20 14.27 14.54
C TYR A 159 -1.22 14.81 14.42
N TYR A 160 -2.20 13.93 14.31
CA TYR A 160 -3.62 14.29 14.24
C TYR A 160 -4.35 13.79 15.48
N ASN A 161 -5.28 14.59 15.98
CA ASN A 161 -6.22 14.12 17.01
C ASN A 161 -7.46 13.53 16.33
N LYS A 162 -7.78 12.30 16.62
CA LYS A 162 -8.95 11.60 16.06
C LYS A 162 -10.27 12.36 16.38
N GLU A 163 -10.34 12.99 17.55
CA GLU A 163 -11.56 13.68 17.99
C GLU A 163 -11.85 14.93 17.14
N ASP A 164 -10.82 15.53 16.52
CA ASP A 164 -10.99 16.70 15.66
C ASP A 164 -11.45 16.31 14.24
N ILE A 165 -11.54 15.01 13.94
CA ILE A 165 -11.97 14.52 12.62
C ILE A 165 -13.49 14.65 12.50
N THR A 166 -13.91 15.53 11.59
CA THR A 166 -15.33 15.69 11.23
C THR A 166 -15.67 14.77 10.05
N LEU A 167 -16.66 13.92 10.25
CA LEU A 167 -17.20 13.07 9.18
C LEU A 167 -18.13 13.88 8.26
N ALA A 168 -18.29 13.43 7.01
CA ALA A 168 -19.24 14.04 6.11
C ALA A 168 -20.66 13.97 6.71
N SER A 169 -21.37 15.09 6.69
CA SER A 169 -22.76 15.17 7.19
C SER A 169 -23.74 14.37 6.33
N PHE A 170 -23.43 14.23 5.03
CA PHE A 170 -24.21 13.44 4.09
C PHE A 170 -23.40 12.21 3.64
N GLN A 171 -23.90 11.03 4.00
CA GLN A 171 -23.25 9.75 3.73
C GLN A 171 -24.13 8.77 2.92
N GLU A 172 -25.12 9.29 2.21
CA GLU A 172 -26.03 8.49 1.40
C GLU A 172 -25.80 8.73 -0.09
N ARG A 173 -26.50 7.99 -0.91
CA ARG A 173 -26.49 8.23 -2.35
C ARG A 173 -27.30 9.47 -2.67
N ALA A 174 -26.78 10.31 -3.56
CA ALA A 174 -27.54 11.43 -4.09
C ALA A 174 -28.76 10.93 -4.88
N GLU A 175 -29.87 11.64 -4.74
CA GLU A 175 -31.08 11.34 -5.50
C GLU A 175 -30.80 11.30 -7.01
N ASN A 176 -31.47 10.42 -7.71
CA ASN A 176 -31.36 10.25 -9.18
C ASN A 176 -29.94 9.94 -9.69
N SER A 177 -29.00 9.67 -8.79
CA SER A 177 -27.64 9.29 -9.19
C SER A 177 -27.55 7.85 -9.67
N SER A 178 -26.76 7.62 -10.71
CA SER A 178 -26.52 6.25 -11.21
C SER A 178 -25.82 5.38 -10.17
N ARG A 179 -26.30 4.16 -9.99
CA ARG A 179 -25.61 3.16 -9.12
C ARG A 179 -24.17 2.88 -9.55
N LYS A 180 -23.82 3.14 -10.80
CA LYS A 180 -22.48 2.88 -11.36
C LYS A 180 -21.39 3.82 -10.81
N ILE A 181 -21.76 4.99 -10.28
CA ILE A 181 -20.80 5.93 -9.69
C ILE A 181 -20.42 5.59 -8.24
N TYR A 182 -21.17 4.67 -7.60
CA TYR A 182 -20.91 4.24 -6.24
C TYR A 182 -20.22 2.88 -6.21
N HIS A 183 -19.20 2.79 -5.37
CA HIS A 183 -18.44 1.56 -5.16
C HIS A 183 -18.84 0.90 -3.85
N SER A 184 -19.02 -0.42 -3.87
CA SER A 184 -19.38 -1.20 -2.68
C SER A 184 -18.23 -1.38 -1.68
N SER A 185 -17.08 -0.74 -1.93
CA SER A 185 -15.87 -0.81 -1.08
C SER A 185 -15.44 -2.23 -0.73
N GLY A 186 -15.47 -3.13 -1.71
CA GLY A 186 -15.18 -4.56 -1.51
C GLY A 186 -13.78 -4.85 -0.98
N GLU A 187 -12.82 -3.96 -1.21
CA GLU A 187 -11.49 -4.06 -0.64
C GLU A 187 -11.52 -3.71 0.86
N LEU A 188 -12.11 -2.57 1.22
CA LEU A 188 -12.28 -2.14 2.61
C LEU A 188 -13.01 -3.23 3.42
N ARG A 189 -14.12 -3.76 2.90
CA ARG A 189 -14.92 -4.80 3.56
C ARG A 189 -14.19 -6.12 3.74
N GLY A 190 -13.08 -6.33 3.06
CA GLY A 190 -12.18 -7.47 3.27
C GLY A 190 -11.22 -7.29 4.46
N HIS A 191 -11.15 -6.09 5.03
CA HIS A 191 -10.31 -5.75 6.18
C HIS A 191 -11.14 -5.78 7.46
N VAL A 192 -11.23 -6.94 8.09
CA VAL A 192 -12.09 -7.20 9.26
C VAL A 192 -11.28 -7.63 10.48
N THR A 193 -11.82 -7.35 11.66
CA THR A 193 -11.40 -7.93 12.95
C THR A 193 -12.67 -8.37 13.69
N PRO A 194 -12.59 -9.00 14.89
CA PRO A 194 -13.76 -9.26 15.71
C PRO A 194 -14.63 -8.00 15.94
N GLU A 195 -13.99 -6.84 16.10
CA GLU A 195 -14.62 -5.56 16.41
C GLU A 195 -15.05 -4.79 15.14
N ILE A 196 -14.38 -5.03 14.01
CA ILE A 196 -14.59 -4.29 12.76
C ILE A 196 -15.27 -5.18 11.74
N LYS A 197 -16.57 -4.95 11.55
CA LYS A 197 -17.40 -5.59 10.54
C LYS A 197 -18.13 -4.54 9.75
N TYR A 198 -18.31 -4.79 8.48
CA TYR A 198 -18.98 -3.87 7.57
C TYR A 198 -20.34 -4.39 7.17
N GLY A 199 -21.36 -3.56 7.38
CA GLY A 199 -22.67 -3.71 6.75
C GLY A 199 -22.68 -3.24 5.31
N LEU A 200 -23.85 -3.35 4.69
CA LEU A 200 -24.15 -2.71 3.40
C LEU A 200 -25.50 -2.01 3.53
N LYS A 201 -25.49 -0.67 3.36
CA LYS A 201 -26.70 0.14 3.27
C LYS A 201 -26.76 0.71 1.85
N ASN A 202 -27.84 0.41 1.13
CA ASN A 202 -28.01 0.83 -0.26
C ASN A 202 -26.82 0.50 -1.17
N GLY A 203 -26.08 -0.60 -0.86
CA GLY A 203 -24.89 -1.04 -1.60
C GLY A 203 -23.61 -0.26 -1.30
N LEU A 204 -23.62 0.67 -0.34
CA LEU A 204 -22.43 1.32 0.23
C LEU A 204 -21.96 0.53 1.45
N ALA A 205 -20.65 0.51 1.69
CA ALA A 205 -20.12 -0.05 2.92
C ALA A 205 -20.55 0.82 4.11
N GLU A 206 -21.10 0.18 5.14
CA GLU A 206 -21.54 0.83 6.36
C GLU A 206 -20.70 0.35 7.54
N VAL A 207 -20.31 1.27 8.37
CA VAL A 207 -19.55 1.04 9.60
C VAL A 207 -19.83 2.18 10.59
N ASN A 208 -19.71 1.92 11.89
CA ASN A 208 -19.97 2.94 12.90
C ASN A 208 -19.02 4.14 12.79
N GLU A 209 -19.42 5.26 13.40
CA GLU A 209 -18.68 6.53 13.31
C GLU A 209 -17.26 6.45 13.87
N ASP A 210 -17.04 5.73 14.97
CA ASP A 210 -15.70 5.58 15.55
C ASP A 210 -14.75 4.89 14.60
N ILE A 211 -15.20 3.83 13.91
CA ILE A 211 -14.39 3.15 12.90
C ILE A 211 -14.19 4.06 11.68
N GLN A 212 -15.19 4.85 11.27
CA GLN A 212 -15.02 5.83 10.19
C GLN A 212 -13.94 6.85 10.54
N LYS A 213 -13.97 7.45 11.74
CA LYS A 213 -12.93 8.36 12.23
C LYS A 213 -11.54 7.69 12.24
N ASN A 214 -11.44 6.44 12.71
CA ASN A 214 -10.18 5.70 12.69
C ASN A 214 -9.66 5.44 11.27
N LEU A 215 -10.54 5.18 10.31
CA LEU A 215 -10.16 5.03 8.89
C LEU A 215 -9.63 6.34 8.31
N VAL A 216 -10.29 7.47 8.58
CA VAL A 216 -9.84 8.80 8.13
C VAL A 216 -8.52 9.17 8.81
N HIS A 217 -8.40 8.93 10.12
CA HIS A 217 -7.17 9.14 10.88
C HIS A 217 -5.99 8.37 10.30
N GLY A 218 -6.20 7.06 10.06
CA GLY A 218 -5.18 6.22 9.45
C GLY A 218 -4.82 6.62 8.02
N TYR A 219 -5.78 7.12 7.26
CA TYR A 219 -5.52 7.69 5.94
C TYR A 219 -4.61 8.92 6.04
N TYR A 220 -4.91 9.87 6.94
CA TYR A 220 -4.08 11.05 7.16
C TYR A 220 -2.67 10.69 7.64
N ALA A 221 -2.55 9.77 8.61
CA ALA A 221 -1.27 9.28 9.09
C ALA A 221 -0.42 8.60 7.99
N CYS A 222 -1.05 8.11 6.92
CA CYS A 222 -0.35 7.51 5.78
C CYS A 222 0.05 8.52 4.70
N LEU A 223 -0.37 9.80 4.80
CA LEU A 223 0.01 10.85 3.85
C LEU A 223 1.28 11.60 4.27
N LEU A 224 1.66 11.52 5.55
CA LEU A 224 2.85 12.14 6.14
C LEU A 224 4.06 11.22 6.02
#